data_d9d131c66d32082ad890db4a16b97f28
#
_entry.id   d9d131c66d32082ad890db4a16b97f28
#
_cell.length_a   1.000
_cell.length_b   1.000
_cell.length_c   1.000
_cell.angle_alpha   90.00
_cell.angle_beta   90.00
_cell.angle_gamma   90.00
#
_symmetry.space_group_name_H-M   'P 1'
#
loop_
_entity.id
_entity.type
_entity.pdbx_description
1 polymer ?
#
loop_
_entity_poly.entity_id
_entity_poly.type
_entity_poly.pdbx_seq_one_letter_code
_entity_poly.pdbx_strand_id
1 'polypeptide(L)'
;MFQVPISRGAAALAVASAMLSGEVRAQAAVDPNVAPRAAALERAGERRMAIGLLGRYLATAPDDGRAWFQLGRFYLLDARDWHLQGHRGDPDGLLYLDFAATAFDQAVRLSVDSGTVFRGLAELERSIVFLEDSGWAAGGGMRPPPDSPPMPGFIIELGTNLLSSCPADGILLVGSDLEALSVWYGYELTSRRILALRPDRYATDSMYRRRMAEVMGTDHGLPIRNALAGVAPRRPLCLSPMADSAAAPAANWTAFRLARVSRPGEPGAEALSVTELLAAMRQGESVWVRHVRRVYDQASRHNALLCSSFLPVFGDAPPPACRP
;
A
#
# COMPACT_ATOMS: atom_id res chain seq x y z
N MET A 1 27.54 29.78 -3.63
CA MET A 1 27.95 29.01 -2.45
C MET A 1 27.29 29.68 -1.25
N PHE A 2 26.01 29.41 -1.01
CA PHE A 2 25.26 29.92 0.15
C PHE A 2 24.66 28.72 0.87
N GLN A 3 25.27 28.37 2.00
CA GLN A 3 24.70 27.40 2.94
C GLN A 3 23.62 28.13 3.76
N VAL A 4 22.37 27.71 3.62
CA VAL A 4 21.29 28.08 4.52
C VAL A 4 21.23 27.00 5.60
N PRO A 5 21.40 27.35 6.88
CA PRO A 5 21.24 26.39 7.97
C PRO A 5 19.75 26.13 8.15
N ILE A 6 19.32 24.91 7.88
CA ILE A 6 17.98 24.42 8.26
C ILE A 6 17.98 24.23 9.78
N SER A 7 17.46 25.21 10.49
CA SER A 7 17.14 25.07 11.91
C SER A 7 15.94 24.11 12.01
N ARG A 8 16.21 22.88 12.46
CA ARG A 8 15.18 21.95 12.90
C ARG A 8 14.47 22.55 14.12
N GLY A 9 13.40 23.29 13.89
CA GLY A 9 12.46 23.71 14.93
C GLY A 9 11.78 22.46 15.46
N ALA A 10 12.23 21.98 16.61
CA ALA A 10 11.56 20.97 17.39
C ALA A 10 10.25 21.58 17.91
N ALA A 11 9.16 21.36 17.19
CA ALA A 11 7.83 21.46 17.77
C ALA A 11 7.63 20.23 18.66
N ALA A 12 8.29 20.23 19.81
CA ALA A 12 7.99 19.32 20.89
C ALA A 12 6.60 19.68 21.40
N LEU A 13 5.59 18.93 20.94
CA LEU A 13 4.28 18.93 21.55
C LEU A 13 4.45 18.54 23.03
N ALA A 14 4.16 19.50 23.90
CA ALA A 14 4.12 19.35 25.34
C ALA A 14 3.02 18.34 25.74
N VAL A 15 3.33 17.06 25.70
CA VAL A 15 2.61 15.98 26.39
C VAL A 15 3.50 15.40 27.51
N ALA A 16 4.56 16.06 27.86
CA ALA A 16 5.48 15.64 28.91
C ALA A 16 5.51 16.65 30.04
N SER A 17 4.50 16.68 30.90
CA SER A 17 4.63 17.21 32.27
C SER A 17 3.46 16.75 33.13
N ALA A 18 3.41 15.47 33.46
CA ALA A 18 2.69 14.93 34.61
C ALA A 18 3.33 13.63 35.09
N MET A 19 4.64 13.71 35.30
CA MET A 19 5.39 12.64 35.92
C MET A 19 5.91 13.18 37.24
N LEU A 20 5.07 13.26 38.28
CA LEU A 20 5.48 13.29 39.73
C LEU A 20 4.25 13.47 40.59
N SER A 21 3.39 12.48 40.63
CA SER A 21 2.58 12.17 41.78
C SER A 21 2.25 10.68 41.68
N GLY A 22 2.69 9.93 42.66
CA GLY A 22 2.45 8.49 42.77
C GLY A 22 0.98 8.20 43.09
N GLU A 23 0.09 8.58 42.21
CA GLU A 23 -1.28 8.11 42.17
C GLU A 23 -1.27 6.80 41.37
N VAL A 24 -1.70 5.74 42.05
CA VAL A 24 -2.14 4.51 41.38
C VAL A 24 -3.17 4.93 40.33
N ARG A 25 -2.71 5.10 39.08
CA ARG A 25 -3.63 5.26 37.95
C ARG A 25 -4.44 3.97 37.90
N ALA A 26 -5.66 4.03 38.41
CA ALA A 26 -6.65 3.02 38.06
C ALA A 26 -6.61 2.90 36.55
N GLN A 27 -6.10 1.77 36.02
CA GLN A 27 -6.14 1.49 34.58
C GLN A 27 -7.58 1.68 34.15
N ALA A 28 -7.83 2.75 33.39
CA ALA A 28 -9.16 2.98 32.84
C ALA A 28 -9.52 1.72 32.04
N ALA A 29 -10.65 1.11 32.40
CA ALA A 29 -11.08 -0.11 31.74
C ALA A 29 -11.18 0.15 30.24
N VAL A 30 -10.52 -0.69 29.43
CA VAL A 30 -10.60 -0.63 27.98
C VAL A 30 -12.06 -0.72 27.58
N ASP A 31 -12.63 0.33 26.95
CA ASP A 31 -14.00 0.29 26.41
C ASP A 31 -13.97 -0.48 25.06
N PRO A 32 -14.42 -1.73 25.01
CA PRO A 32 -14.38 -2.52 23.78
C PRO A 32 -15.25 -1.94 22.66
N ASN A 33 -16.12 -0.99 22.98
CA ASN A 33 -17.04 -0.38 22.03
C ASN A 33 -16.52 0.92 21.41
N VAL A 34 -15.41 1.48 21.87
CA VAL A 34 -14.93 2.76 21.34
C VAL A 34 -14.54 2.68 19.87
N ALA A 35 -13.80 1.66 19.47
CA ALA A 35 -13.40 1.49 18.08
C ALA A 35 -14.60 1.18 17.15
N PRO A 36 -15.55 0.30 17.48
CA PRO A 36 -16.79 0.14 16.72
C PRO A 36 -17.63 1.41 16.61
N ARG A 37 -17.73 2.23 17.68
CA ARG A 37 -18.45 3.53 17.68
C ARG A 37 -17.76 4.53 16.76
N ALA A 38 -16.44 4.63 16.82
CA ALA A 38 -15.66 5.49 15.93
C ALA A 38 -15.82 5.06 14.45
N ALA A 39 -15.82 3.76 14.17
CA ALA A 39 -16.09 3.26 12.82
C ALA A 39 -17.53 3.51 12.36
N ALA A 40 -18.50 3.56 13.26
CA ALA A 40 -19.88 3.95 12.93
C ALA A 40 -19.97 5.43 12.56
N LEU A 41 -19.31 6.32 13.29
CA LEU A 41 -19.22 7.74 12.99
C LEU A 41 -18.55 7.99 11.62
N GLU A 42 -17.46 7.29 11.33
CA GLU A 42 -16.78 7.40 10.02
C GLU A 42 -17.71 7.00 8.88
N ARG A 43 -18.43 5.88 9.00
CA ARG A 43 -19.41 5.46 7.99
C ARG A 43 -20.58 6.44 7.81
N ALA A 44 -20.89 7.22 8.83
CA ALA A 44 -21.87 8.32 8.77
C ALA A 44 -21.30 9.62 8.16
N GLY A 45 -20.02 9.62 7.75
CA GLY A 45 -19.35 10.82 7.23
C GLY A 45 -18.81 11.77 8.34
N GLU A 46 -18.87 11.35 9.60
CA GLU A 46 -18.52 12.14 10.77
C GLU A 46 -17.09 11.83 11.26
N ARG A 47 -16.12 11.72 10.33
CA ARG A 47 -14.75 11.29 10.65
C ARG A 47 -14.06 12.17 11.68
N ARG A 48 -14.28 13.50 11.65
CA ARG A 48 -13.73 14.42 12.67
C ARG A 48 -14.22 14.10 14.08
N MET A 49 -15.50 13.74 14.21
CA MET A 49 -16.05 13.31 15.50
C MET A 49 -15.48 11.97 15.94
N ALA A 50 -15.27 11.05 15.01
CA ALA A 50 -14.61 9.77 15.27
C ALA A 50 -13.17 9.95 15.77
N ILE A 51 -12.38 10.82 15.13
CA ILE A 51 -11.02 11.18 15.57
C ILE A 51 -11.05 11.80 16.97
N GLY A 52 -11.94 12.75 17.22
CA GLY A 52 -12.08 13.37 18.53
C GLY A 52 -12.53 12.37 19.63
N LEU A 53 -13.39 11.41 19.30
CA LEU A 53 -13.78 10.34 20.21
C LEU A 53 -12.57 9.48 20.60
N LEU A 54 -11.80 8.99 19.60
CA LEU A 54 -10.61 8.18 19.84
C LEU A 54 -9.52 8.93 20.58
N GLY A 55 -9.26 10.20 20.25
CA GLY A 55 -8.27 11.03 20.93
C GLY A 55 -8.57 11.22 22.42
N ARG A 56 -9.82 11.52 22.78
CA ARG A 56 -10.23 11.62 24.19
C ARG A 56 -10.12 10.28 24.92
N TYR A 57 -10.52 9.20 24.28
CA TYR A 57 -10.40 7.88 24.85
C TYR A 57 -8.95 7.49 25.12
N LEU A 58 -8.06 7.68 24.14
CA LEU A 58 -6.64 7.33 24.23
C LEU A 58 -5.88 8.19 25.26
N ALA A 59 -6.39 9.38 25.61
CA ALA A 59 -5.85 10.17 26.72
C ALA A 59 -6.03 9.46 28.08
N THR A 60 -7.03 8.59 28.22
CA THR A 60 -7.32 7.82 29.44
C THR A 60 -6.92 6.35 29.35
N ALA A 61 -6.86 5.79 28.13
CA ALA A 61 -6.51 4.39 27.85
C ALA A 61 -5.43 4.32 26.75
N PRO A 62 -4.19 4.80 27.03
CA PRO A 62 -3.13 4.87 26.03
C PRO A 62 -2.62 3.51 25.54
N ASP A 63 -2.95 2.43 26.24
CA ASP A 63 -2.51 1.07 25.93
C ASP A 63 -3.49 0.30 25.02
N ASP A 64 -4.54 0.97 24.50
CA ASP A 64 -5.44 0.35 23.54
C ASP A 64 -4.90 0.46 22.11
N GLY A 65 -4.14 -0.56 21.68
CA GLY A 65 -3.54 -0.63 20.35
C GLY A 65 -4.58 -0.62 19.22
N ARG A 66 -5.80 -1.14 19.45
CA ARG A 66 -6.87 -1.14 18.45
C ARG A 66 -7.41 0.27 18.21
N ALA A 67 -7.56 1.04 19.29
CA ALA A 67 -7.97 2.44 19.19
C ALA A 67 -6.91 3.28 18.46
N TRP A 68 -5.61 3.08 18.76
CA TRP A 68 -4.50 3.69 18.02
C TRP A 68 -4.53 3.33 16.54
N PHE A 69 -4.69 2.05 16.22
CA PHE A 69 -4.78 1.60 14.84
C PHE A 69 -5.93 2.26 14.08
N GLN A 70 -7.10 2.35 14.71
CA GLN A 70 -8.27 2.99 14.09
C GLN A 70 -8.06 4.49 13.90
N LEU A 71 -7.43 5.16 14.86
CA LEU A 71 -7.06 6.58 14.75
C LEU A 71 -6.10 6.82 13.57
N GLY A 72 -5.07 5.99 13.45
CA GLY A 72 -4.13 6.05 12.31
C GLY A 72 -4.83 5.88 10.96
N ARG A 73 -5.79 4.96 10.87
CA ARG A 73 -6.59 4.79 9.65
C ARG A 73 -7.37 6.04 9.28
N PHE A 74 -7.97 6.72 10.23
CA PHE A 74 -8.73 7.94 9.96
C PHE A 74 -7.83 9.08 9.49
N TYR A 75 -6.66 9.26 10.10
CA TYR A 75 -5.69 10.25 9.63
C TYR A 75 -5.16 9.92 8.22
N LEU A 76 -4.93 8.65 7.91
CA LEU A 76 -4.53 8.25 6.56
C LEU A 76 -5.61 8.56 5.52
N LEU A 77 -6.89 8.36 5.86
CA LEU A 77 -8.00 8.72 5.00
C LEU A 77 -8.11 10.25 4.83
N ASP A 78 -7.94 11.02 5.91
CA ASP A 78 -7.94 12.49 5.81
C ASP A 78 -6.79 13.00 4.93
N ALA A 79 -5.60 12.42 5.04
CA ALA A 79 -4.48 12.76 4.17
C ALA A 79 -4.81 12.49 2.69
N ARG A 80 -5.40 11.34 2.39
CA ARG A 80 -5.82 10.98 1.01
C ARG A 80 -6.87 11.95 0.49
N ASP A 81 -7.90 12.24 1.27
CA ASP A 81 -8.96 13.17 0.89
C ASP A 81 -8.41 14.59 0.67
N TRP A 82 -7.48 15.05 1.51
CA TRP A 82 -6.82 16.33 1.38
C TRP A 82 -6.02 16.45 0.08
N HIS A 83 -5.26 15.41 -0.27
CA HIS A 83 -4.51 15.37 -1.52
C HIS A 83 -5.41 15.36 -2.75
N LEU A 84 -6.54 14.61 -2.70
CA LEU A 84 -7.52 14.56 -3.79
C LEU A 84 -8.22 15.89 -4.03
N GLN A 85 -8.39 16.72 -2.98
CA GLN A 85 -8.98 18.06 -3.09
C GLN A 85 -8.02 19.11 -3.67
N GLY A 86 -6.80 18.74 -4.02
CA GLY A 86 -5.82 19.63 -4.64
C GLY A 86 -4.99 20.46 -3.64
N HIS A 87 -5.13 20.21 -2.34
CA HIS A 87 -4.33 20.84 -1.28
C HIS A 87 -2.94 20.21 -1.13
N ARG A 88 -2.28 19.99 -2.26
CA ARG A 88 -0.98 19.32 -2.31
C ARG A 88 0.13 20.27 -1.90
N GLY A 89 1.12 19.72 -1.20
CA GLY A 89 2.19 20.53 -0.64
C GLY A 89 1.77 21.40 0.54
N ASP A 90 0.49 21.39 0.91
CA ASP A 90 0.04 22.01 2.13
C ASP A 90 0.59 21.23 3.34
N PRO A 91 1.24 21.90 4.29
CA PRO A 91 1.76 21.28 5.51
C PRO A 91 0.73 20.40 6.24
N ASP A 92 -0.55 20.75 6.18
CA ASP A 92 -1.61 20.00 6.85
C ASP A 92 -1.80 18.60 6.29
N GLY A 93 -1.70 18.39 4.97
CA GLY A 93 -1.79 17.06 4.36
C GLY A 93 -0.66 16.13 4.79
N LEU A 94 0.57 16.65 4.86
CA LEU A 94 1.72 15.91 5.36
C LEU A 94 1.61 15.66 6.87
N LEU A 95 1.06 16.60 7.62
CA LEU A 95 0.81 16.47 9.05
C LEU A 95 -0.17 15.33 9.35
N TYR A 96 -1.21 15.13 8.54
CA TYR A 96 -2.10 13.98 8.69
C TYR A 96 -1.35 12.64 8.46
N LEU A 97 -0.39 12.59 7.55
CA LEU A 97 0.47 11.41 7.37
C LEU A 97 1.39 11.20 8.58
N ASP A 98 1.90 12.26 9.20
CA ASP A 98 2.69 12.17 10.44
C ASP A 98 1.85 11.64 11.61
N PHE A 99 0.62 12.12 11.76
CA PHE A 99 -0.30 11.59 12.77
C PHE A 99 -0.68 10.14 12.51
N ALA A 100 -0.93 9.77 11.26
CA ALA A 100 -1.19 8.39 10.88
C ALA A 100 -0.01 7.49 11.22
N ALA A 101 1.21 7.89 10.83
CA ALA A 101 2.44 7.17 11.12
C ALA A 101 2.64 6.97 12.62
N THR A 102 2.52 8.05 13.41
CA THR A 102 2.65 7.99 14.87
C THR A 102 1.63 7.04 15.50
N ALA A 103 0.36 7.10 15.05
CA ALA A 103 -0.68 6.23 15.58
C ALA A 103 -0.44 4.75 15.21
N PHE A 104 0.05 4.47 14.00
CA PHE A 104 0.41 3.10 13.61
C PHE A 104 1.65 2.59 14.36
N ASP A 105 2.64 3.43 14.62
CA ASP A 105 3.80 3.07 15.44
C ASP A 105 3.40 2.71 16.88
N GLN A 106 2.40 3.41 17.46
CA GLN A 106 1.81 3.02 18.75
C GLN A 106 1.09 1.68 18.64
N ALA A 107 0.28 1.48 17.61
CA ALA A 107 -0.42 0.21 17.38
C ALA A 107 0.56 -0.97 17.25
N VAL A 108 1.67 -0.80 16.54
CA VAL A 108 2.75 -1.81 16.42
C VAL A 108 3.35 -2.12 17.79
N ARG A 109 3.70 -1.10 18.58
CA ARG A 109 4.22 -1.29 19.94
C ARG A 109 3.27 -2.06 20.85
N LEU A 110 1.98 -1.92 20.62
CA LEU A 110 0.91 -2.59 21.35
C LEU A 110 0.47 -3.90 20.66
N SER A 111 1.32 -4.46 19.81
CA SER A 111 1.16 -5.78 19.18
C SER A 111 -0.07 -5.90 18.27
N VAL A 112 -0.43 -4.83 17.56
CA VAL A 112 -1.46 -4.87 16.52
C VAL A 112 -0.81 -5.19 15.18
N ASP A 113 -0.94 -6.41 14.70
CA ASP A 113 -0.30 -6.92 13.46
C ASP A 113 -0.49 -6.04 12.23
N SER A 114 -1.67 -5.42 12.10
CA SER A 114 -1.97 -4.55 10.97
C SER A 114 -1.24 -3.21 11.02
N GLY A 115 -0.70 -2.82 12.16
CA GLY A 115 0.00 -1.54 12.35
C GLY A 115 1.15 -1.38 11.37
N THR A 116 2.01 -2.39 11.22
CA THR A 116 3.17 -2.38 10.33
C THR A 116 2.78 -2.15 8.88
N VAL A 117 1.77 -2.86 8.37
CA VAL A 117 1.32 -2.73 6.99
C VAL A 117 0.74 -1.34 6.72
N PHE A 118 -0.11 -0.84 7.63
CA PHE A 118 -0.69 0.49 7.50
C PHE A 118 0.35 1.61 7.70
N ARG A 119 1.38 1.38 8.52
CA ARG A 119 2.52 2.29 8.62
C ARG A 119 3.26 2.40 7.28
N GLY A 120 3.46 1.25 6.61
CA GLY A 120 4.02 1.22 5.25
C GLY A 120 3.13 1.91 4.22
N LEU A 121 1.79 1.77 4.32
CA LEU A 121 0.86 2.48 3.45
C LEU A 121 0.92 4.01 3.65
N ALA A 122 1.06 4.49 4.87
CA ALA A 122 1.24 5.93 5.13
C ALA A 122 2.55 6.46 4.51
N GLU A 123 3.63 5.66 4.54
CA GLU A 123 4.90 6.02 3.93
C GLU A 123 4.84 5.97 2.39
N LEU A 124 4.13 5.00 1.83
CA LEU A 124 3.85 4.94 0.40
C LEU A 124 3.09 6.19 -0.07
N GLU A 125 2.06 6.62 0.67
CA GLU A 125 1.31 7.85 0.35
C GLU A 125 2.21 9.08 0.40
N ARG A 126 3.07 9.20 1.40
CA ARG A 126 4.06 10.28 1.52
C ARG A 126 5.00 10.30 0.31
N SER A 127 5.50 9.15 -0.08
CA SER A 127 6.40 9.01 -1.23
C SER A 127 5.71 9.37 -2.55
N ILE A 128 4.44 9.00 -2.70
CA ILE A 128 3.65 9.38 -3.88
C ILE A 128 3.51 10.91 -3.96
N VAL A 129 3.12 11.58 -2.87
CA VAL A 129 2.99 13.05 -2.81
C VAL A 129 4.31 13.72 -3.17
N PHE A 130 5.42 13.25 -2.58
CA PHE A 130 6.75 13.77 -2.88
C PHE A 130 7.12 13.63 -4.37
N LEU A 131 6.84 12.47 -4.98
CA LEU A 131 7.12 12.23 -6.40
C LEU A 131 6.21 13.03 -7.33
N GLU A 132 4.98 13.29 -6.93
CA GLU A 132 4.07 14.15 -7.67
C GLU A 132 4.56 15.59 -7.71
N ASP A 133 5.16 16.08 -6.62
CA ASP A 133 5.73 17.44 -6.55
C ASP A 133 7.09 17.52 -7.27
N SER A 134 7.98 16.56 -7.02
CA SER A 134 9.37 16.57 -7.51
C SER A 134 9.51 16.07 -8.94
N GLY A 135 8.51 15.41 -9.49
CA GLY A 135 8.55 14.70 -10.75
C GLY A 135 8.92 13.22 -10.58
N TRP A 136 8.26 12.40 -11.37
CA TRP A 136 8.50 10.95 -11.39
C TRP A 136 9.73 10.67 -12.25
N ALA A 137 10.81 10.19 -11.66
CA ALA A 137 12.03 9.89 -12.41
C ALA A 137 11.73 8.85 -13.50
N ALA A 138 11.96 9.22 -14.75
CA ALA A 138 11.77 8.34 -15.89
C ALA A 138 12.60 7.05 -15.71
N GLY A 139 11.93 5.91 -15.57
CA GLY A 139 12.53 4.58 -15.53
C GLY A 139 13.10 4.12 -14.20
N GLY A 140 13.03 4.91 -13.14
CA GLY A 140 13.32 4.47 -11.79
C GLY A 140 12.00 4.11 -11.09
N GLY A 141 11.79 2.86 -10.73
CA GLY A 141 10.67 2.51 -9.85
C GLY A 141 10.74 3.35 -8.58
N MET A 142 9.60 3.69 -8.05
CA MET A 142 9.49 4.28 -6.73
C MET A 142 10.02 3.27 -5.71
N ARG A 143 11.09 3.61 -5.00
CA ARG A 143 11.66 2.74 -3.96
C ARG A 143 11.36 3.30 -2.59
N PRO A 144 11.16 2.43 -1.58
CA PRO A 144 11.05 2.90 -0.21
C PRO A 144 12.33 3.67 0.20
N PRO A 145 12.20 4.78 0.93
CA PRO A 145 13.36 5.40 1.59
C PRO A 145 14.08 4.42 2.51
N PRO A 146 15.40 4.57 2.74
CA PRO A 146 16.17 3.64 3.60
C PRO A 146 15.67 3.54 5.04
N ASP A 147 14.96 4.55 5.52
CA ASP A 147 14.35 4.64 6.84
C ASP A 147 12.88 4.18 6.88
N SER A 148 12.40 3.61 5.79
CA SER A 148 11.05 3.03 5.73
C SER A 148 10.87 1.91 6.76
N PRO A 149 9.66 1.76 7.33
CA PRO A 149 9.41 0.70 8.30
C PRO A 149 9.64 -0.68 7.66
N PRO A 150 10.23 -1.62 8.42
CA PRO A 150 10.44 -2.98 7.92
C PRO A 150 9.10 -3.64 7.59
N MET A 151 9.03 -4.27 6.42
CA MET A 151 7.82 -4.95 5.94
C MET A 151 7.98 -6.47 6.08
N PRO A 152 6.90 -7.21 6.44
CA PRO A 152 6.93 -8.66 6.46
C PRO A 152 7.41 -9.25 5.14
N GLY A 153 8.31 -10.25 5.21
CA GLY A 153 8.96 -10.85 4.04
C GLY A 153 7.97 -11.35 2.98
N PHE A 154 6.83 -11.93 3.39
CA PHE A 154 5.81 -12.43 2.47
C PHE A 154 5.10 -11.31 1.65
N ILE A 155 5.08 -10.06 2.14
CA ILE A 155 4.57 -8.91 1.40
C ILE A 155 5.60 -8.46 0.36
N ILE A 156 6.88 -8.40 0.74
CA ILE A 156 7.98 -8.07 -0.18
C ILE A 156 8.09 -9.13 -1.28
N GLU A 157 7.99 -10.41 -0.91
CA GLU A 157 7.99 -11.56 -1.82
C GLU A 157 6.84 -11.46 -2.84
N LEU A 158 5.62 -11.10 -2.41
CA LEU A 158 4.51 -10.85 -3.33
C LEU A 158 4.85 -9.76 -4.34
N GLY A 159 5.45 -8.65 -3.89
CA GLY A 159 5.85 -7.54 -4.76
C GLY A 159 6.87 -7.96 -5.81
N THR A 160 7.90 -8.70 -5.39
CA THR A 160 8.92 -9.26 -6.29
C THR A 160 8.29 -10.20 -7.33
N ASN A 161 7.37 -11.05 -6.89
CA ASN A 161 6.64 -11.96 -7.78
C ASN A 161 5.74 -11.21 -8.77
N LEU A 162 5.06 -10.14 -8.34
CA LEU A 162 4.24 -9.30 -9.24
C LEU A 162 5.12 -8.58 -10.28
N LEU A 163 6.25 -8.01 -9.86
CA LEU A 163 7.20 -7.37 -10.76
C LEU A 163 7.79 -8.37 -11.75
N SER A 164 8.17 -9.58 -11.30
CA SER A 164 8.67 -10.64 -12.18
C SER A 164 7.62 -11.21 -13.13
N SER A 165 6.35 -10.92 -12.87
CA SER A 165 5.21 -11.31 -13.71
C SER A 165 4.87 -10.29 -14.81
N CYS A 166 5.66 -9.23 -14.95
CA CYS A 166 5.52 -8.26 -16.02
C CYS A 166 6.81 -8.21 -16.83
N PRO A 167 6.78 -8.22 -18.16
CA PRO A 167 7.97 -8.04 -18.99
C PRO A 167 8.70 -6.74 -18.66
N ALA A 168 10.00 -6.69 -18.93
CA ALA A 168 10.80 -5.48 -18.75
C ALA A 168 10.20 -4.29 -19.51
N ASP A 169 10.37 -3.09 -18.95
CA ASP A 169 9.79 -1.83 -19.45
C ASP A 169 8.25 -1.82 -19.54
N GLY A 170 7.58 -2.81 -18.92
CA GLY A 170 6.14 -2.91 -18.89
C GLY A 170 5.46 -1.88 -17.98
N ILE A 171 4.12 -1.82 -18.08
CA ILE A 171 3.25 -1.07 -17.18
C ILE A 171 2.39 -2.10 -16.43
N LEU A 172 2.59 -2.19 -15.12
CA LEU A 172 1.84 -3.08 -14.25
C LEU A 172 0.68 -2.32 -13.59
N LEU A 173 -0.54 -2.65 -13.99
CA LEU A 173 -1.73 -2.14 -13.33
C LEU A 173 -1.92 -2.90 -12.02
N VAL A 174 -1.90 -2.19 -10.88
CA VAL A 174 -2.12 -2.77 -9.55
C VAL A 174 -3.51 -2.39 -9.04
N GLY A 175 -4.24 -3.38 -8.55
CA GLY A 175 -5.67 -3.24 -8.24
C GLY A 175 -6.01 -3.05 -6.77
N SER A 176 -5.01 -3.08 -5.88
CA SER A 176 -5.22 -2.93 -4.44
C SER A 176 -4.08 -2.22 -3.73
N ASP A 177 -4.37 -1.65 -2.55
CA ASP A 177 -3.35 -1.05 -1.68
C ASP A 177 -2.24 -2.05 -1.31
N LEU A 178 -2.62 -3.31 -1.06
CA LEU A 178 -1.66 -4.36 -0.74
C LEU A 178 -0.71 -4.65 -1.90
N GLU A 179 -1.24 -4.78 -3.13
CA GLU A 179 -0.38 -4.97 -4.31
C GLU A 179 0.52 -3.76 -4.56
N ALA A 180 -0.01 -2.53 -4.42
CA ALA A 180 0.79 -1.32 -4.57
C ALA A 180 1.93 -1.24 -3.55
N LEU A 181 1.64 -1.53 -2.28
CA LEU A 181 2.61 -1.59 -1.21
C LEU A 181 3.66 -2.69 -1.45
N SER A 182 3.20 -3.89 -1.81
CA SER A 182 4.08 -5.02 -2.09
C SER A 182 5.04 -4.71 -3.24
N VAL A 183 4.53 -4.16 -4.34
CA VAL A 183 5.33 -3.75 -5.50
C VAL A 183 6.34 -2.68 -5.11
N TRP A 184 5.94 -1.70 -4.29
CA TRP A 184 6.82 -0.64 -3.84
C TRP A 184 8.04 -1.19 -3.07
N TYR A 185 7.82 -2.09 -2.11
CA TYR A 185 8.92 -2.76 -1.41
C TYR A 185 9.68 -3.74 -2.30
N GLY A 186 9.01 -4.40 -3.24
CA GLY A 186 9.63 -5.33 -4.18
C GLY A 186 10.64 -4.68 -5.15
N TYR A 187 10.53 -3.38 -5.40
CA TYR A 187 11.51 -2.66 -6.24
C TYR A 187 12.93 -2.65 -5.68
N GLU A 188 13.12 -2.82 -4.38
CA GLU A 188 14.46 -2.94 -3.80
C GLU A 188 15.20 -4.19 -4.27
N LEU A 189 14.45 -5.25 -4.57
CA LEU A 189 14.98 -6.57 -4.90
C LEU A 189 15.03 -6.84 -6.41
N THR A 190 14.67 -5.86 -7.26
CA THR A 190 14.65 -6.05 -8.70
C THR A 190 15.33 -4.90 -9.43
N SER A 191 16.05 -5.22 -10.52
CA SER A 191 16.57 -4.24 -11.47
C SER A 191 15.62 -3.91 -12.62
N ARG A 192 14.42 -4.52 -12.64
CA ARG A 192 13.45 -4.34 -13.74
C ARG A 192 12.85 -2.94 -13.72
N ARG A 193 12.79 -2.33 -14.91
CA ARG A 193 12.13 -1.05 -15.14
C ARG A 193 10.65 -1.28 -15.45
N ILE A 194 9.83 -1.43 -14.43
CA ILE A 194 8.39 -1.60 -14.56
C ILE A 194 7.72 -0.38 -13.94
N LEU A 195 6.75 0.19 -14.63
CA LEU A 195 5.93 1.26 -14.08
C LEU A 195 4.69 0.65 -13.41
N ALA A 196 4.63 0.67 -12.09
CA ALA A 196 3.40 0.34 -11.39
C ALA A 196 2.42 1.51 -11.45
N LEU A 197 1.19 1.23 -11.86
CA LEU A 197 0.16 2.23 -12.05
C LEU A 197 -1.12 1.80 -11.34
N ARG A 198 -1.71 2.73 -10.59
CA ARG A 198 -3.00 2.57 -9.91
C ARG A 198 -4.12 3.18 -10.75
N PRO A 199 -5.00 2.35 -11.36
CA PRO A 199 -6.09 2.86 -12.20
C PRO A 199 -7.09 3.74 -11.46
N ASP A 200 -7.43 3.36 -10.23
CA ASP A 200 -8.33 4.12 -9.34
C ASP A 200 -7.78 5.52 -9.04
N ARG A 201 -6.49 5.61 -8.71
CA ARG A 201 -5.82 6.87 -8.43
C ARG A 201 -5.67 7.72 -9.70
N TYR A 202 -5.35 7.11 -10.84
CA TYR A 202 -5.31 7.81 -12.13
C TYR A 202 -6.65 8.45 -12.46
N ALA A 203 -7.77 7.80 -12.14
CA ALA A 203 -9.10 8.33 -12.39
C ALA A 203 -9.46 9.50 -11.47
N THR A 204 -9.07 9.47 -10.21
CA THR A 204 -9.54 10.39 -9.17
C THR A 204 -8.54 11.50 -8.85
N ASP A 205 -7.24 11.25 -8.99
CA ASP A 205 -6.16 12.15 -8.63
C ASP A 205 -5.55 12.83 -9.87
N SER A 206 -5.79 14.13 -10.02
CA SER A 206 -5.38 14.89 -11.21
C SER A 206 -3.85 15.04 -11.33
N MET A 207 -3.14 15.16 -10.20
CA MET A 207 -1.69 15.29 -10.22
C MET A 207 -1.03 13.95 -10.51
N TYR A 208 -1.46 12.88 -9.86
CA TYR A 208 -1.01 11.53 -10.16
C TYR A 208 -1.23 11.21 -11.64
N ARG A 209 -2.42 11.51 -12.17
CA ARG A 209 -2.72 11.34 -13.60
C ARG A 209 -1.78 12.11 -14.49
N ARG A 210 -1.49 13.39 -14.20
CA ARG A 210 -0.55 14.21 -14.96
C ARG A 210 0.84 13.58 -14.98
N ARG A 211 1.36 13.20 -13.82
CA ARG A 211 2.70 12.61 -13.71
C ARG A 211 2.81 11.25 -14.38
N MET A 212 1.78 10.41 -14.24
CA MET A 212 1.74 9.13 -14.94
C MET A 212 1.67 9.32 -16.46
N ALA A 213 0.88 10.27 -16.93
CA ALA A 213 0.79 10.61 -18.36
C ALA A 213 2.14 11.10 -18.90
N GLU A 214 2.87 11.96 -18.16
CA GLU A 214 4.23 12.39 -18.50
C GLU A 214 5.18 11.19 -18.67
N VAL A 215 5.20 10.28 -17.70
CA VAL A 215 6.05 9.06 -17.73
C VAL A 215 5.67 8.12 -18.87
N MET A 216 4.40 8.03 -19.19
CA MET A 216 3.89 7.22 -20.30
C MET A 216 4.05 7.89 -21.66
N GLY A 217 4.29 9.20 -21.72
CA GLY A 217 4.32 9.99 -22.95
C GLY A 217 2.95 10.08 -23.61
N THR A 218 1.89 10.34 -22.80
CA THR A 218 0.50 10.46 -23.23
C THR A 218 -0.12 11.78 -22.76
N ASP A 219 -1.28 12.14 -23.32
CA ASP A 219 -2.04 13.29 -22.85
C ASP A 219 -2.72 12.96 -21.50
N HIS A 220 -2.54 13.85 -20.53
CA HIS A 220 -3.15 13.72 -19.20
C HIS A 220 -4.66 13.96 -19.18
N GLY A 221 -5.25 14.52 -20.23
CA GLY A 221 -6.71 14.65 -20.39
C GLY A 221 -7.41 13.33 -20.76
N LEU A 222 -6.66 12.30 -21.15
CA LEU A 222 -7.22 11.03 -21.55
C LEU A 222 -7.67 10.18 -20.35
N PRO A 223 -8.85 9.51 -20.46
CA PRO A 223 -9.17 8.40 -19.56
C PRO A 223 -8.09 7.32 -19.60
N ILE A 224 -7.86 6.64 -18.48
CA ILE A 224 -6.79 5.65 -18.35
C ILE A 224 -6.75 4.62 -19.47
N ARG A 225 -7.92 4.09 -19.86
CA ARG A 225 -8.03 3.10 -20.92
C ARG A 225 -7.48 3.60 -22.26
N ASN A 226 -7.75 4.87 -22.58
CA ASN A 226 -7.29 5.49 -23.83
C ASN A 226 -5.79 5.81 -23.77
N ALA A 227 -5.31 6.31 -22.62
CA ALA A 227 -3.89 6.53 -22.40
C ALA A 227 -3.10 5.22 -22.55
N LEU A 228 -3.56 4.14 -21.94
CA LEU A 228 -2.95 2.80 -22.05
C LEU A 228 -3.02 2.23 -23.47
N ALA A 229 -4.12 2.46 -24.21
CA ALA A 229 -4.23 2.04 -25.60
C ALA A 229 -3.15 2.70 -26.47
N GLY A 230 -2.85 3.98 -26.24
CA GLY A 230 -1.78 4.71 -26.93
C GLY A 230 -0.37 4.23 -26.59
N VAL A 231 -0.16 3.62 -25.44
CA VAL A 231 1.14 3.11 -24.98
C VAL A 231 1.35 1.64 -25.32
N ALA A 232 0.28 0.84 -25.41
CA ALA A 232 0.32 -0.61 -25.65
C ALA A 232 1.19 -1.05 -26.86
N PRO A 233 1.27 -0.29 -27.98
CA PRO A 233 2.16 -0.66 -29.08
C PRO A 233 3.65 -0.58 -28.73
N ARG A 234 4.03 0.23 -27.74
CA ARG A 234 5.44 0.50 -27.37
C ARG A 234 5.86 -0.26 -26.11
N ARG A 235 4.95 -0.44 -25.15
CA ARG A 235 5.23 -1.04 -23.83
C ARG A 235 4.25 -2.16 -23.54
N PRO A 236 4.70 -3.31 -23.00
CA PRO A 236 3.80 -4.35 -22.53
C PRO A 236 2.90 -3.81 -21.40
N LEU A 237 1.62 -4.16 -21.44
CA LEU A 237 0.70 -3.92 -20.34
C LEU A 237 0.51 -5.20 -19.56
N CYS A 238 0.48 -5.07 -18.24
CA CYS A 238 0.31 -6.17 -17.31
C CYS A 238 -0.82 -5.85 -16.33
N LEU A 239 -1.71 -6.81 -16.09
CA LEU A 239 -2.76 -6.72 -15.09
C LEU A 239 -2.37 -7.59 -13.90
N SER A 240 -2.23 -7.00 -12.71
CA SER A 240 -2.10 -7.78 -11.49
C SER A 240 -3.38 -8.58 -11.21
N PRO A 241 -3.35 -9.59 -10.35
CA PRO A 241 -4.51 -10.42 -10.05
C PRO A 241 -5.75 -9.64 -9.57
N MET A 242 -5.54 -8.55 -8.82
CA MET A 242 -6.62 -7.73 -8.26
C MET A 242 -6.99 -6.53 -9.13
N ALA A 243 -6.30 -6.31 -10.27
CA ALA A 243 -6.59 -5.19 -11.15
C ALA A 243 -7.92 -5.37 -11.88
N ASP A 244 -8.72 -4.29 -11.91
CA ASP A 244 -9.92 -4.26 -12.73
C ASP A 244 -9.56 -4.22 -14.21
N SER A 245 -9.99 -5.24 -14.96
CA SER A 245 -9.77 -5.33 -16.40
C SER A 245 -10.51 -4.25 -17.20
N ALA A 246 -11.55 -3.61 -16.64
CA ALA A 246 -12.26 -2.54 -17.30
C ALA A 246 -11.40 -1.28 -17.47
N ALA A 247 -10.38 -1.09 -16.62
CA ALA A 247 -9.41 -0.01 -16.73
C ALA A 247 -8.41 -0.20 -17.89
N ALA A 248 -8.30 -1.41 -18.43
CA ALA A 248 -7.35 -1.74 -19.47
C ALA A 248 -7.99 -1.69 -20.88
N PRO A 249 -7.21 -1.39 -21.95
CA PRO A 249 -7.70 -1.47 -23.31
C PRO A 249 -8.04 -2.92 -23.70
N ALA A 250 -8.87 -3.08 -24.72
CA ALA A 250 -9.08 -4.40 -25.32
C ALA A 250 -7.78 -4.94 -25.89
N ALA A 251 -7.39 -6.12 -25.48
CA ALA A 251 -6.18 -6.83 -25.94
C ALA A 251 -6.36 -8.34 -25.78
N ASN A 252 -5.51 -9.10 -26.45
CA ASN A 252 -5.41 -10.55 -26.24
C ASN A 252 -4.57 -10.82 -24.99
N TRP A 253 -5.23 -10.79 -23.84
CA TRP A 253 -4.58 -11.00 -22.56
C TRP A 253 -4.15 -12.44 -22.38
N THR A 254 -2.86 -12.66 -22.21
CA THR A 254 -2.28 -13.99 -21.96
C THR A 254 -1.86 -14.08 -20.49
N ALA A 255 -2.16 -15.20 -19.86
CA ALA A 255 -1.68 -15.47 -18.51
C ALA A 255 -0.16 -15.66 -18.52
N PHE A 256 0.53 -14.93 -17.64
CA PHE A 256 1.97 -15.04 -17.46
C PHE A 256 2.31 -14.91 -15.98
N ARG A 257 2.72 -16.00 -15.35
CA ARG A 257 2.96 -16.06 -13.90
C ARG A 257 1.73 -15.56 -13.12
N LEU A 258 1.89 -14.55 -12.25
CA LEU A 258 0.78 -13.99 -11.49
C LEU A 258 -0.07 -12.98 -12.30
N ALA A 259 0.45 -12.42 -13.37
CA ALA A 259 -0.22 -11.38 -14.14
C ALA A 259 -0.88 -11.90 -15.42
N ARG A 260 -1.74 -11.08 -16.01
CA ARG A 260 -2.15 -11.19 -17.42
C ARG A 260 -1.42 -10.12 -18.21
N VAL A 261 -0.83 -10.48 -19.34
CA VAL A 261 0.01 -9.59 -20.14
C VAL A 261 -0.59 -9.38 -21.54
N SER A 262 -0.49 -8.17 -22.05
CA SER A 262 -0.96 -7.85 -23.42
C SER A 262 -0.06 -8.42 -24.52
N ARG A 263 1.20 -8.65 -24.18
CA ARG A 263 2.21 -9.33 -25.02
C ARG A 263 3.10 -10.18 -24.14
N PRO A 264 3.25 -11.47 -24.44
CA PRO A 264 4.19 -12.31 -23.72
C PRO A 264 5.62 -11.76 -23.96
N GLY A 265 6.39 -11.63 -22.89
CA GLY A 265 7.82 -11.35 -22.94
C GLY A 265 8.61 -12.62 -22.75
N GLU A 266 9.92 -12.54 -22.92
CA GLU A 266 10.79 -13.63 -22.48
C GLU A 266 10.60 -13.84 -20.98
N PRO A 267 10.37 -15.09 -20.55
CA PRO A 267 10.30 -15.38 -19.12
C PRO A 267 11.65 -15.00 -18.49
N GLY A 268 11.63 -14.10 -17.53
CA GLY A 268 12.82 -13.84 -16.71
C GLY A 268 13.26 -15.13 -16.06
N ALA A 269 14.58 -15.31 -15.89
CA ALA A 269 15.17 -16.49 -15.25
C ALA A 269 14.73 -16.67 -13.78
N GLU A 270 14.14 -15.66 -13.18
CA GLU A 270 13.71 -15.67 -11.78
C GLU A 270 12.45 -16.53 -11.61
N ALA A 271 12.56 -17.60 -10.82
CA ALA A 271 11.41 -18.38 -10.41
C ALA A 271 10.52 -17.58 -9.47
N LEU A 272 9.20 -17.88 -9.46
CA LEU A 272 8.33 -17.38 -8.39
C LEU A 272 8.76 -17.99 -7.05
N SER A 273 8.89 -17.17 -6.02
CA SER A 273 9.15 -17.61 -4.65
C SER A 273 7.88 -17.45 -3.80
N VAL A 274 7.64 -18.41 -2.92
CA VAL A 274 6.59 -18.36 -1.89
C VAL A 274 7.11 -18.83 -0.53
N THR A 275 8.41 -18.73 -0.36
CA THR A 275 9.12 -19.20 0.84
C THR A 275 8.70 -18.44 2.09
N GLU A 276 8.65 -17.11 1.99
CA GLU A 276 8.26 -16.23 3.09
C GLU A 276 6.78 -16.40 3.44
N LEU A 277 5.92 -16.53 2.42
CA LEU A 277 4.50 -16.78 2.62
C LEU A 277 4.27 -18.11 3.36
N LEU A 278 4.97 -19.17 2.97
CA LEU A 278 4.87 -20.48 3.64
C LEU A 278 5.38 -20.42 5.08
N ALA A 279 6.48 -19.71 5.32
CA ALA A 279 6.99 -19.50 6.68
C ALA A 279 5.97 -18.79 7.55
N ALA A 280 5.35 -17.72 7.02
CA ALA A 280 4.31 -16.98 7.72
C ALA A 280 3.05 -17.83 8.00
N MET A 281 2.62 -18.66 7.04
CA MET A 281 1.48 -19.58 7.22
C MET A 281 1.72 -20.60 8.34
N ARG A 282 2.95 -21.10 8.52
CA ARG A 282 3.32 -22.03 9.60
C ARG A 282 3.32 -21.36 10.98
N GLN A 283 3.60 -20.07 11.06
CA GLN A 283 3.58 -19.30 12.30
C GLN A 283 2.16 -18.93 12.75
N GLY A 284 1.20 -18.96 11.85
CA GLY A 284 -0.19 -18.63 12.10
C GLY A 284 -0.80 -17.74 11.01
N GLU A 285 -2.08 -17.89 10.76
CA GLU A 285 -2.74 -17.22 9.66
C GLU A 285 -3.21 -15.79 10.05
N SER A 286 -2.31 -14.81 9.96
CA SER A 286 -2.66 -13.39 10.13
C SER A 286 -3.64 -12.93 9.03
N VAL A 287 -4.30 -11.79 9.26
CA VAL A 287 -5.19 -11.19 8.25
C VAL A 287 -4.44 -10.90 6.93
N TRP A 288 -3.16 -10.53 7.01
CA TRP A 288 -2.35 -10.19 5.85
C TRP A 288 -1.88 -11.42 5.08
N VAL A 289 -1.55 -12.50 5.78
CA VAL A 289 -1.30 -13.80 5.14
C VAL A 289 -2.51 -14.23 4.32
N ARG A 290 -3.73 -14.12 4.88
CA ARG A 290 -4.96 -14.41 4.12
C ARG A 290 -5.16 -13.50 2.91
N HIS A 291 -4.83 -12.21 3.02
CA HIS A 291 -4.94 -11.27 1.90
C HIS A 291 -3.93 -11.60 0.80
N VAL A 292 -2.67 -11.89 1.13
CA VAL A 292 -1.67 -12.32 0.16
C VAL A 292 -2.09 -13.63 -0.51
N ARG A 293 -2.56 -14.63 0.25
CA ARG A 293 -3.09 -15.87 -0.32
C ARG A 293 -4.24 -15.63 -1.31
N ARG A 294 -5.11 -14.65 -1.03
CA ARG A 294 -6.19 -14.28 -1.95
C ARG A 294 -5.66 -13.76 -3.28
N VAL A 295 -4.55 -13.01 -3.29
CA VAL A 295 -3.91 -12.56 -4.53
C VAL A 295 -3.43 -13.76 -5.36
N TYR A 296 -2.78 -14.74 -4.72
CA TYR A 296 -2.34 -15.96 -5.42
C TYR A 296 -3.53 -16.81 -5.89
N ASP A 297 -4.61 -16.91 -5.10
CA ASP A 297 -5.83 -17.60 -5.51
C ASP A 297 -6.44 -16.93 -6.76
N GLN A 298 -6.52 -15.62 -6.76
CA GLN A 298 -7.03 -14.88 -7.92
C GLN A 298 -6.14 -15.05 -9.15
N ALA A 299 -4.80 -15.05 -8.98
CA ALA A 299 -3.86 -15.36 -10.06
C ALA A 299 -4.09 -16.75 -10.63
N SER A 300 -4.30 -17.75 -9.78
CA SER A 300 -4.54 -19.15 -10.19
C SER A 300 -5.83 -19.32 -10.99
N ARG A 301 -6.85 -18.52 -10.73
CA ARG A 301 -8.08 -18.49 -11.55
C ARG A 301 -7.84 -18.06 -12.99
N HIS A 302 -6.84 -17.21 -13.19
CA HIS A 302 -6.47 -16.71 -14.52
C HIS A 302 -5.38 -17.53 -15.19
N ASN A 303 -4.60 -18.28 -14.40
CA ASN A 303 -3.47 -19.07 -14.87
C ASN A 303 -3.44 -20.44 -14.18
N ALA A 304 -4.09 -21.41 -14.79
CA ALA A 304 -4.15 -22.77 -14.25
C ALA A 304 -2.78 -23.46 -14.11
N LEU A 305 -1.75 -22.99 -14.86
CA LEU A 305 -0.38 -23.52 -14.72
C LEU A 305 0.22 -23.22 -13.34
N LEU A 306 -0.26 -22.18 -12.66
CA LEU A 306 0.16 -21.90 -11.29
C LEU A 306 -0.22 -23.02 -10.34
N CYS A 307 -1.35 -23.69 -10.55
CA CYS A 307 -1.79 -24.78 -9.69
C CYS A 307 -0.77 -25.92 -9.65
N SER A 308 -0.13 -26.24 -10.77
CA SER A 308 0.93 -27.27 -10.81
C SER A 308 2.20 -26.85 -10.04
N SER A 309 2.47 -25.55 -9.97
CA SER A 309 3.59 -25.00 -9.22
C SER A 309 3.26 -24.80 -7.73
N PHE A 310 2.01 -24.43 -7.40
CA PHE A 310 1.60 -24.11 -6.04
C PHE A 310 1.14 -25.33 -5.24
N LEU A 311 0.55 -26.33 -5.87
CA LEU A 311 0.11 -27.54 -5.16
C LEU A 311 1.23 -28.22 -4.36
N PRO A 312 2.43 -28.46 -4.93
CA PRO A 312 3.52 -29.05 -4.17
C PRO A 312 4.07 -28.13 -3.06
N VAL A 313 4.01 -26.81 -3.25
CA VAL A 313 4.59 -25.81 -2.34
C VAL A 313 3.66 -25.53 -1.17
N PHE A 314 2.35 -25.40 -1.41
CA PHE A 314 1.35 -25.15 -0.36
C PHE A 314 0.90 -26.43 0.37
N GLY A 315 1.36 -27.62 -0.05
CA GLY A 315 1.02 -28.87 0.61
C GLY A 315 -0.49 -29.09 0.69
N ASP A 316 -1.00 -29.32 1.91
CA ASP A 316 -2.43 -29.59 2.17
C ASP A 316 -3.34 -28.36 2.07
N ALA A 317 -2.78 -27.16 1.85
CA ALA A 317 -3.53 -25.89 1.82
C ALA A 317 -3.36 -25.11 0.50
N PRO A 318 -3.58 -25.74 -0.69
CA PRO A 318 -3.44 -25.04 -1.95
C PRO A 318 -4.47 -23.89 -2.07
N PRO A 319 -4.22 -22.90 -2.94
CA PRO A 319 -5.22 -21.88 -3.26
C PRO A 319 -6.56 -22.52 -3.64
N PRO A 320 -7.71 -21.97 -3.22
CA PRO A 320 -9.02 -22.53 -3.51
C PRO A 320 -9.26 -22.81 -5.01
N ALA A 321 -8.74 -21.95 -5.89
CA ALA A 321 -8.84 -22.14 -7.34
C ALA A 321 -8.09 -23.38 -7.86
N CYS A 322 -7.17 -23.94 -7.07
CA CYS A 322 -6.38 -25.13 -7.41
C CYS A 322 -6.91 -26.42 -6.77
N ARG A 323 -7.99 -26.36 -6.03
CA ARG A 323 -8.62 -27.55 -5.46
C ARG A 323 -9.42 -28.28 -6.51
N PRO A 324 -9.36 -29.62 -6.56
CA PRO A 324 -10.15 -30.42 -7.51
C PRO A 324 -11.65 -30.27 -7.27
#